data_a72f3f8c5b4101e7ac631b8603b459ca
#
_entry.id   a72f3f8c5b4101e7ac631b8603b459ca
#
_cell.length_a   1.000
_cell.length_b   1.000
_cell.length_c   1.000
_cell.angle_alpha   90.00
_cell.angle_beta   90.00
_cell.angle_gamma   90.00
#
_symmetry.space_group_name_H-M   'P 1'
#
loop_
_entity.id
_entity.type
_entity.pdbx_description
1 polymer ?
#
loop_
_entity_poly.entity_id
_entity_poly.type
_entity_poly.pdbx_seq_one_letter_code
_entity_poly.pdbx_strand_id
1 'polypeptide(L)'
;MHEGFRVIGTDRVAEFETDGSPKLNAKGKQVMGRFVVVQKLNRRWAQVKVPGCGWVRFRMSRKGKGACLPAAKTFRVTFRNGQWHIAFAVLPEPIDVPGAGEVIGIDRGVKITAALSDGRKLNCPQLTVRERAQIRKHQRRAARAPKGSEAKTAEYAKVARLKAREADRRKDWCEKTSTMLARAYGLVRFEKLNIKNMTRSAKGTVEQPGKRVRQKAGLNRVILAQGWGLLRQRTEDKAPGRVEDVPAPFTSLRCSACGWIEKKSRKSQADFDCVSCGFTCNADENAANNVAAGQGGFPRPRRSAGAGGVTAATGRSSAREPQPTWVGIPLF
;
A
#
# COMPACT_ATOMS: atom_id res chain seq x y z
N MET A 1 -4.38 -19.99 -13.79
CA MET A 1 -5.25 -19.95 -12.59
C MET A 1 -4.35 -20.10 -11.38
N HIS A 2 -4.47 -19.25 -10.37
CA HIS A 2 -3.73 -19.40 -9.12
C HIS A 2 -4.65 -20.17 -8.17
N GLU A 3 -4.50 -21.47 -8.16
CA GLU A 3 -5.18 -22.31 -7.20
C GLU A 3 -4.53 -22.10 -5.83
N GLY A 4 -5.33 -21.70 -4.89
CA GLY A 4 -4.89 -21.51 -3.53
C GLY A 4 -6.06 -21.69 -2.58
N PHE A 5 -5.81 -22.30 -1.44
CA PHE A 5 -6.81 -22.50 -0.40
C PHE A 5 -6.38 -21.83 0.91
N ARG A 6 -7.35 -21.36 1.66
CA ARG A 6 -7.17 -20.79 2.99
C ARG A 6 -7.48 -21.85 4.04
N VAL A 7 -6.60 -21.94 5.02
CA VAL A 7 -6.78 -22.84 6.17
C VAL A 7 -6.97 -22.00 7.42
N ILE A 8 -7.96 -22.33 8.21
CA ILE A 8 -8.22 -21.75 9.54
C ILE A 8 -7.55 -22.68 10.55
N GLY A 9 -6.90 -22.10 11.57
CA GLY A 9 -6.29 -22.86 12.65
C GLY A 9 -7.30 -23.76 13.35
N THR A 10 -6.90 -24.99 13.64
CA THR A 10 -7.75 -26.01 14.26
C THR A 10 -7.54 -26.11 15.77
N ASP A 11 -6.39 -25.69 16.24
CA ASP A 11 -6.03 -25.89 17.64
C ASP A 11 -6.55 -24.74 18.51
N ARG A 12 -7.18 -25.11 19.62
CA ARG A 12 -7.67 -24.15 20.59
C ARG A 12 -6.54 -23.79 21.54
N VAL A 13 -6.20 -22.50 21.60
CA VAL A 13 -5.17 -21.95 22.49
C VAL A 13 -5.80 -20.82 23.29
N ALA A 14 -5.45 -20.71 24.56
CA ALA A 14 -5.87 -19.60 25.42
C ALA A 14 -5.42 -18.26 24.81
N GLU A 15 -6.32 -17.30 24.72
CA GLU A 15 -5.97 -15.93 24.36
C GLU A 15 -5.59 -15.15 25.62
N PHE A 16 -4.55 -14.31 25.49
CA PHE A 16 -4.08 -13.41 26.53
C PHE A 16 -4.20 -11.96 26.04
N GLU A 17 -4.40 -11.03 26.97
CA GLU A 17 -4.31 -9.60 26.69
C GLU A 17 -2.84 -9.17 26.51
N THR A 18 -2.62 -7.93 26.12
CA THR A 18 -1.28 -7.39 25.84
C THR A 18 -0.37 -7.33 27.07
N ASP A 19 -0.96 -7.31 28.26
CA ASP A 19 -0.26 -7.34 29.56
C ASP A 19 0.05 -8.75 30.07
N GLY A 20 -0.31 -9.80 29.29
CA GLY A 20 -0.10 -11.19 29.67
C GLY A 20 -1.20 -11.80 30.53
N SER A 21 -2.24 -11.04 30.91
CA SER A 21 -3.39 -11.55 31.63
C SER A 21 -4.29 -12.42 30.75
N PRO A 22 -4.99 -13.45 31.28
CA PRO A 22 -5.89 -14.27 30.49
C PRO A 22 -7.10 -13.46 29.99
N LYS A 23 -7.34 -13.48 28.70
CA LYS A 23 -8.52 -12.85 28.11
C LYS A 23 -9.78 -13.57 28.53
N LEU A 24 -10.69 -12.89 29.24
CA LEU A 24 -11.93 -13.45 29.72
C LEU A 24 -13.12 -12.98 28.89
N ASN A 25 -14.11 -13.86 28.69
CA ASN A 25 -15.38 -13.50 28.09
C ASN A 25 -16.32 -12.82 29.10
N ALA A 26 -17.48 -12.33 28.66
CA ALA A 26 -18.49 -11.70 29.54
C ALA A 26 -19.00 -12.60 30.70
N LYS A 27 -18.71 -13.90 30.69
CA LYS A 27 -19.06 -14.89 31.71
C LYS A 27 -17.85 -15.26 32.59
N GLY A 28 -16.75 -14.52 32.54
CA GLY A 28 -15.52 -14.77 33.30
C GLY A 28 -14.74 -16.02 32.88
N LYS A 29 -15.09 -16.67 31.74
CA LYS A 29 -14.35 -17.84 31.23
C LYS A 29 -13.28 -17.40 30.28
N GLN A 30 -12.11 -18.06 30.30
CA GLN A 30 -11.01 -17.79 29.40
C GLN A 30 -11.41 -17.97 27.93
N VAL A 31 -11.09 -16.98 27.10
CA VAL A 31 -11.36 -17.05 25.66
C VAL A 31 -10.35 -17.97 25.00
N MET A 32 -10.85 -18.95 24.26
CA MET A 32 -10.04 -19.89 23.48
C MET A 32 -10.07 -19.51 21.99
N GLY A 33 -8.96 -19.03 21.48
CA GLY A 33 -8.81 -18.75 20.04
C GLY A 33 -8.41 -19.98 19.24
N ARG A 34 -8.73 -19.98 17.94
CA ARG A 34 -8.22 -21.00 17.00
C ARG A 34 -6.94 -20.50 16.38
N PHE A 35 -5.86 -21.25 16.54
CA PHE A 35 -4.54 -20.92 16.01
C PHE A 35 -4.00 -22.00 15.11
N VAL A 36 -3.04 -21.61 14.27
CA VAL A 36 -2.29 -22.52 13.42
C VAL A 36 -1.07 -22.99 14.20
N VAL A 37 -0.96 -24.28 14.45
CA VAL A 37 0.25 -24.83 15.06
C VAL A 37 1.35 -24.94 14.02
N VAL A 38 2.42 -24.23 14.25
CA VAL A 38 3.65 -24.27 13.46
C VAL A 38 4.78 -24.80 14.32
N GLN A 39 5.38 -25.90 13.91
CA GLN A 39 6.50 -26.50 14.61
C GLN A 39 7.82 -26.18 13.90
N LYS A 40 8.77 -25.64 14.62
CA LYS A 40 10.12 -25.40 14.11
C LYS A 40 10.93 -26.70 14.16
N LEU A 41 11.42 -27.13 13.01
CA LEU A 41 12.28 -28.32 12.91
C LEU A 41 13.76 -27.95 13.07
N ASN A 42 14.19 -26.86 12.42
CA ASN A 42 15.55 -26.35 12.53
C ASN A 42 15.61 -24.88 12.07
N ARG A 43 16.83 -24.33 11.89
CA ARG A 43 17.05 -22.93 11.48
C ARG A 43 16.40 -22.56 10.14
N ARG A 44 16.16 -23.52 9.23
CA ARG A 44 15.67 -23.27 7.87
C ARG A 44 14.29 -23.86 7.61
N TRP A 45 13.83 -24.82 8.40
CA TRP A 45 12.63 -25.58 8.16
C TRP A 45 11.68 -25.54 9.33
N ALA A 46 10.41 -25.43 9.01
CA ALA A 46 9.30 -25.61 9.93
C ALA A 46 8.22 -26.48 9.26
N GLN A 47 7.27 -26.95 10.05
CA GLN A 47 6.12 -27.69 9.53
C GLN A 47 4.81 -27.15 10.09
N VAL A 48 3.76 -27.32 9.32
CA VAL A 48 2.39 -26.91 9.68
C VAL A 48 1.43 -28.04 9.32
N LYS A 49 0.41 -28.21 10.12
CA LYS A 49 -0.64 -29.20 9.85
C LYS A 49 -1.62 -28.64 8.81
N VAL A 50 -1.74 -29.33 7.67
CA VAL A 50 -2.65 -28.99 6.59
C VAL A 50 -3.77 -30.02 6.58
N PRO A 51 -5.05 -29.63 6.70
CA PRO A 51 -6.17 -30.57 6.63
C PRO A 51 -6.12 -31.43 5.37
N GLY A 52 -6.29 -32.73 5.52
CA GLY A 52 -6.21 -33.71 4.44
C GLY A 52 -4.79 -34.10 3.98
N CYS A 53 -3.75 -33.33 4.36
CA CYS A 53 -2.35 -33.59 3.97
C CYS A 53 -1.44 -33.93 5.16
N GLY A 54 -1.92 -33.79 6.40
CA GLY A 54 -1.09 -33.98 7.59
C GLY A 54 -0.05 -32.88 7.78
N TRP A 55 1.14 -33.25 8.26
CA TRP A 55 2.25 -32.33 8.50
C TRP A 55 3.03 -32.04 7.22
N VAL A 56 2.99 -30.77 6.79
CA VAL A 56 3.69 -30.30 5.59
C VAL A 56 4.87 -29.43 5.99
N ARG A 57 6.07 -29.80 5.52
CA ARG A 57 7.31 -29.05 5.77
C ARG A 57 7.42 -27.87 4.81
N PHE A 58 7.87 -26.74 5.32
CA PHE A 58 8.13 -25.56 4.50
C PHE A 58 9.44 -24.87 4.92
N ARG A 59 10.07 -24.20 3.95
CA ARG A 59 11.28 -23.43 4.18
C ARG A 59 10.94 -22.06 4.75
N MET A 60 11.53 -21.70 5.88
CA MET A 60 11.38 -20.36 6.45
C MET A 60 12.13 -19.34 5.60
N SER A 61 11.43 -18.31 5.10
CA SER A 61 12.00 -17.26 4.25
C SER A 61 12.75 -16.20 5.05
N ARG A 62 12.38 -15.96 6.31
CA ARG A 62 13.05 -15.00 7.20
C ARG A 62 14.28 -15.66 7.83
N LYS A 63 15.44 -15.00 7.67
CA LYS A 63 16.71 -15.37 8.27
C LYS A 63 17.01 -14.40 9.42
N GLY A 64 17.49 -14.89 10.56
CA GLY A 64 17.98 -14.05 11.65
C GLY A 64 17.84 -14.69 13.02
N LYS A 65 18.61 -14.18 14.00
CA LYS A 65 18.39 -14.42 15.43
C LYS A 65 17.00 -13.81 15.75
N GLY A 66 16.07 -14.62 16.26
CA GLY A 66 14.72 -14.14 16.56
C GLY A 66 13.68 -14.32 15.46
N ALA A 67 13.92 -15.12 14.40
CA ALA A 67 12.86 -15.56 13.52
C ALA A 67 11.85 -16.42 14.31
N CYS A 68 10.86 -15.75 14.89
CA CYS A 68 9.75 -16.40 15.59
C CYS A 68 8.83 -17.12 14.59
N LEU A 69 8.25 -18.21 15.03
CA LEU A 69 7.15 -18.83 14.32
C LEU A 69 5.95 -17.89 14.38
N PRO A 70 5.21 -17.74 13.28
CA PRO A 70 4.08 -16.84 13.26
C PRO A 70 2.95 -17.37 14.15
N ALA A 71 2.50 -16.56 15.10
CA ALA A 71 1.24 -16.78 15.82
C ALA A 71 0.09 -16.35 14.88
N ALA A 72 -0.38 -17.24 14.04
CA ALA A 72 -1.39 -16.92 13.04
C ALA A 72 -2.68 -17.68 13.28
N LYS A 73 -3.83 -17.00 13.13
CA LYS A 73 -5.16 -17.63 13.14
C LYS A 73 -5.47 -18.35 11.82
N THR A 74 -4.83 -17.94 10.74
CA THR A 74 -5.06 -18.52 9.40
C THR A 74 -3.77 -18.48 8.57
N PHE A 75 -3.69 -19.39 7.61
CA PHE A 75 -2.69 -19.33 6.56
C PHE A 75 -3.31 -19.64 5.20
N ARG A 76 -2.62 -19.24 4.15
CA ARG A 76 -2.99 -19.55 2.76
C ARG A 76 -1.88 -20.35 2.10
N VAL A 77 -2.25 -21.40 1.41
CA VAL A 77 -1.36 -22.15 0.53
C VAL A 77 -1.67 -21.77 -0.91
N THR A 78 -0.66 -21.44 -1.68
CA THR A 78 -0.78 -21.05 -3.09
C THR A 78 0.30 -21.68 -3.92
N PHE A 79 -0.05 -22.15 -5.13
CA PHE A 79 0.92 -22.55 -6.13
C PHE A 79 1.21 -21.38 -7.07
N ARG A 80 2.46 -20.95 -7.14
CA ARG A 80 2.85 -19.80 -7.95
C ARG A 80 4.26 -20.03 -8.55
N ASN A 81 4.40 -19.79 -9.84
CA ASN A 81 5.67 -19.91 -10.56
C ASN A 81 6.35 -21.30 -10.42
N GLY A 82 5.56 -22.38 -10.37
CA GLY A 82 6.07 -23.73 -10.21
C GLY A 82 6.45 -24.10 -8.79
N GLN A 83 6.09 -23.29 -7.79
CA GLN A 83 6.42 -23.54 -6.38
C GLN A 83 5.20 -23.35 -5.48
N TRP A 84 5.13 -24.14 -4.44
CA TRP A 84 4.17 -23.96 -3.37
C TRP A 84 4.65 -22.90 -2.38
N HIS A 85 3.77 -22.00 -2.04
CA HIS A 85 4.00 -20.95 -1.05
C HIS A 85 3.00 -21.08 0.07
N ILE A 86 3.48 -20.87 1.30
CA ILE A 86 2.64 -20.72 2.47
C ILE A 86 2.78 -19.30 3.01
N ALA A 87 1.65 -18.65 3.29
CA ALA A 87 1.60 -17.30 3.84
C ALA A 87 0.70 -17.28 5.07
N PHE A 88 1.27 -16.91 6.20
CA PHE A 88 0.56 -16.77 7.47
C PHE A 88 -0.02 -15.37 7.59
N ALA A 89 -1.27 -15.26 8.00
CA ALA A 89 -1.91 -13.99 8.28
C ALA A 89 -1.60 -13.56 9.72
N VAL A 90 -0.71 -12.60 9.84
CA VAL A 90 -0.28 -12.03 11.13
C VAL A 90 -0.48 -10.53 11.05
N LEU A 91 -1.08 -9.91 12.08
CA LEU A 91 -1.08 -8.47 12.23
C LEU A 91 0.34 -8.04 12.63
N PRO A 92 0.91 -7.01 11.99
CA PRO A 92 2.18 -6.46 12.44
C PRO A 92 2.00 -5.81 13.82
N GLU A 93 2.98 -5.94 14.68
CA GLU A 93 3.03 -5.16 15.91
C GLU A 93 3.15 -3.68 15.55
N PRO A 94 2.37 -2.79 16.20
CA PRO A 94 2.52 -1.36 16.05
C PRO A 94 3.95 -0.92 16.37
N ILE A 95 4.44 0.07 15.66
CA ILE A 95 5.75 0.66 15.90
C ILE A 95 5.54 1.94 16.70
N ASP A 96 6.02 1.97 17.92
CA ASP A 96 5.99 3.16 18.75
C ASP A 96 7.06 4.16 18.32
N VAL A 97 6.73 5.44 18.39
CA VAL A 97 7.68 6.54 18.16
C VAL A 97 8.09 7.11 19.50
N PRO A 98 9.38 7.17 19.80
CA PRO A 98 9.84 7.84 21.00
C PRO A 98 9.60 9.36 20.87
N GLY A 99 8.76 9.91 21.75
CA GLY A 99 8.52 11.34 21.86
C GLY A 99 7.41 11.93 20.99
N ALA A 100 7.22 13.26 21.03
CA ALA A 100 6.33 14.00 20.15
C ALA A 100 6.92 14.03 18.75
N GLY A 101 6.50 13.08 17.91
CA GLY A 101 7.07 12.88 16.59
C GLY A 101 6.69 13.98 15.61
N GLU A 102 7.62 14.33 14.74
CA GLU A 102 7.41 15.27 13.64
C GLU A 102 6.31 14.78 12.67
N VAL A 103 5.67 15.74 12.02
CA VAL A 103 4.70 15.49 10.95
C VAL A 103 5.41 15.44 9.62
N ILE A 104 5.17 14.37 8.84
CA ILE A 104 5.67 14.26 7.47
C ILE A 104 4.53 14.24 6.47
N GLY A 105 4.62 15.07 5.43
CA GLY A 105 3.73 15.06 4.27
C GLY A 105 4.33 14.28 3.12
N ILE A 106 3.50 13.53 2.40
CA ILE A 106 3.92 12.69 1.28
C ILE A 106 3.08 13.01 0.06
N ASP A 107 3.68 13.67 -0.92
CA ASP A 107 3.14 13.81 -2.27
C ASP A 107 3.49 12.57 -3.10
N ARG A 108 2.50 12.02 -3.84
CA ARG A 108 2.64 10.77 -4.59
C ARG A 108 2.58 11.01 -6.09
N GLY A 109 3.71 10.83 -6.75
CA GLY A 109 3.88 11.06 -8.18
C GLY A 109 4.30 9.83 -8.99
N VAL A 110 4.18 9.93 -10.31
CA VAL A 110 4.58 8.87 -11.25
C VAL A 110 6.09 8.92 -11.54
N LYS A 111 6.68 10.11 -11.58
CA LYS A 111 8.12 10.33 -11.80
C LYS A 111 8.91 10.08 -10.52
N ILE A 112 8.44 10.63 -9.43
CA ILE A 112 8.91 10.36 -8.06
C ILE A 112 7.76 9.67 -7.35
N THR A 113 8.00 8.45 -6.83
CA THR A 113 6.94 7.64 -6.23
C THR A 113 6.36 8.30 -4.98
N ALA A 114 7.23 8.91 -4.17
CA ALA A 114 6.87 9.66 -2.97
C ALA A 114 7.90 10.77 -2.74
N ALA A 115 7.47 12.02 -2.80
CA ALA A 115 8.23 13.18 -2.35
C ALA A 115 7.81 13.49 -0.92
N LEU A 116 8.77 13.62 -0.02
CA LEU A 116 8.57 13.90 1.39
C LEU A 116 8.77 15.40 1.67
N SER A 117 8.07 15.94 2.66
CA SER A 117 8.20 17.34 3.05
C SER A 117 9.57 17.70 3.68
N ASP A 118 10.40 16.72 3.99
CA ASP A 118 11.79 16.89 4.40
C ASP A 118 12.78 16.93 3.22
N GLY A 119 12.28 17.02 1.98
CA GLY A 119 13.08 17.08 0.76
C GLY A 119 13.51 15.72 0.18
N ARG A 120 13.31 14.61 0.90
CA ARG A 120 13.67 13.28 0.38
C ARG A 120 12.72 12.83 -0.73
N LYS A 121 13.31 12.21 -1.77
CA LYS A 121 12.60 11.67 -2.93
C LYS A 121 12.79 10.16 -2.98
N LEU A 122 11.71 9.42 -2.83
CA LEU A 122 11.73 7.96 -2.79
C LEU A 122 11.13 7.38 -4.06
N ASN A 123 11.84 6.42 -4.66
CA ASN A 123 11.41 5.76 -5.90
C ASN A 123 11.19 4.26 -5.69
N CYS A 124 10.00 3.79 -6.05
CA CYS A 124 9.68 2.37 -6.05
C CYS A 124 10.45 1.65 -7.18
N PRO A 125 11.19 0.56 -6.89
CA PRO A 125 11.93 -0.18 -7.90
C PRO A 125 11.00 -0.76 -8.97
N GLN A 126 11.30 -0.47 -10.21
CA GLN A 126 10.57 -0.94 -11.38
C GLN A 126 11.38 -1.97 -12.17
N LEU A 127 10.79 -2.50 -13.24
CA LEU A 127 11.50 -3.34 -14.20
C LEU A 127 12.68 -2.58 -14.80
N THR A 128 13.84 -3.21 -14.82
CA THR A 128 15.02 -2.70 -15.52
C THR A 128 14.79 -2.64 -17.03
N VAL A 129 15.61 -1.88 -17.76
CA VAL A 129 15.56 -1.83 -19.23
C VAL A 129 15.70 -3.23 -19.82
N ARG A 130 16.63 -4.03 -19.28
CA ARG A 130 16.87 -5.42 -19.70
C ARG A 130 15.64 -6.32 -19.46
N GLU A 131 15.00 -6.23 -18.29
CA GLU A 131 13.81 -7.02 -17.98
C GLU A 131 12.62 -6.64 -18.88
N ARG A 132 12.43 -5.34 -19.17
CA ARG A 132 11.43 -4.88 -20.13
C ARG A 132 11.68 -5.41 -21.54
N ALA A 133 12.93 -5.45 -21.96
CA ALA A 133 13.31 -6.04 -23.24
C ALA A 133 13.04 -7.55 -23.29
N GLN A 134 13.36 -8.28 -22.23
CA GLN A 134 13.05 -9.70 -22.09
C GLN A 134 11.55 -9.97 -22.15
N ILE A 135 10.73 -9.19 -21.44
CA ILE A 135 9.26 -9.32 -21.50
C ILE A 135 8.77 -9.16 -22.95
N ARG A 136 9.22 -8.10 -23.67
CA ARG A 136 8.85 -7.90 -25.09
C ARG A 136 9.29 -9.06 -25.97
N LYS A 137 10.50 -9.59 -25.77
CA LYS A 137 11.02 -10.76 -26.50
C LYS A 137 10.13 -11.99 -26.31
N HIS A 138 9.81 -12.32 -25.04
CA HIS A 138 8.96 -13.46 -24.70
C HIS A 138 7.51 -13.29 -25.20
N GLN A 139 6.95 -12.08 -25.11
CA GLN A 139 5.62 -11.79 -25.65
C GLN A 139 5.57 -11.97 -27.18
N ARG A 140 6.60 -11.52 -27.93
CA ARG A 140 6.68 -11.73 -29.37
C ARG A 140 6.77 -13.22 -29.72
N ARG A 141 7.54 -14.01 -28.98
CA ARG A 141 7.63 -15.46 -29.18
C ARG A 141 6.31 -16.15 -28.88
N ALA A 142 5.65 -15.79 -27.78
CA ALA A 142 4.34 -16.30 -27.45
C ALA A 142 3.27 -15.94 -28.51
N ALA A 143 3.35 -14.74 -29.12
CA ALA A 143 2.43 -14.35 -30.18
C ALA A 143 2.57 -15.18 -31.45
N ARG A 144 3.80 -15.63 -31.78
CA ARG A 144 4.08 -16.46 -32.97
C ARG A 144 3.79 -17.95 -32.73
N ALA A 145 3.71 -18.40 -31.49
CA ALA A 145 3.45 -19.80 -31.17
C ALA A 145 1.96 -20.14 -31.37
N PRO A 146 1.62 -21.37 -31.79
CA PRO A 146 0.26 -21.81 -31.96
C PRO A 146 -0.58 -21.66 -30.69
N LYS A 147 -1.87 -21.36 -30.84
CA LYS A 147 -2.80 -21.24 -29.71
C LYS A 147 -2.89 -22.60 -28.99
N GLY A 148 -2.74 -22.60 -27.65
CA GLY A 148 -2.80 -23.82 -26.84
C GLY A 148 -1.49 -24.60 -26.75
N SER A 149 -0.42 -24.23 -27.49
CA SER A 149 0.83 -24.98 -27.46
C SER A 149 1.60 -24.79 -26.14
N GLU A 150 2.37 -25.80 -25.77
CA GLU A 150 3.29 -25.75 -24.60
C GLU A 150 4.32 -24.64 -24.76
N ALA A 151 4.82 -24.42 -25.97
CA ALA A 151 5.77 -23.34 -26.29
C ALA A 151 5.19 -21.97 -25.93
N LYS A 152 3.91 -21.71 -26.25
CA LYS A 152 3.22 -20.47 -25.88
C LYS A 152 3.08 -20.33 -24.37
N THR A 153 2.68 -21.38 -23.71
CA THR A 153 2.52 -21.44 -22.25
C THR A 153 3.88 -21.19 -21.55
N ALA A 154 4.95 -21.81 -22.03
CA ALA A 154 6.30 -21.62 -21.50
C ALA A 154 6.79 -20.16 -21.64
N GLU A 155 6.53 -19.53 -22.79
CA GLU A 155 6.92 -18.12 -23.00
C GLU A 155 6.12 -17.16 -22.07
N TYR A 156 4.81 -17.38 -21.89
CA TYR A 156 4.03 -16.62 -20.92
C TYR A 156 4.46 -16.86 -19.47
N ALA A 157 4.89 -18.07 -19.11
CA ALA A 157 5.43 -18.37 -17.79
C ALA A 157 6.70 -17.55 -17.50
N LYS A 158 7.57 -17.35 -18.52
CA LYS A 158 8.76 -16.47 -18.38
C LYS A 158 8.36 -15.01 -18.16
N VAL A 159 7.35 -14.50 -18.89
CA VAL A 159 6.78 -13.16 -18.66
C VAL A 159 6.20 -13.03 -17.25
N ALA A 160 5.44 -14.01 -16.81
CA ALA A 160 4.85 -14.02 -15.46
C ALA A 160 5.91 -13.99 -14.35
N ARG A 161 7.03 -14.71 -14.50
CA ARG A 161 8.14 -14.68 -13.54
C ARG A 161 8.78 -13.29 -13.44
N LEU A 162 8.98 -12.59 -14.57
CA LEU A 162 9.55 -11.24 -14.56
C LEU A 162 8.60 -10.23 -13.89
N LYS A 163 7.30 -10.31 -14.20
CA LYS A 163 6.28 -9.48 -13.56
C LYS A 163 6.12 -9.78 -12.06
N ALA A 164 6.23 -11.05 -11.66
CA ALA A 164 6.21 -11.43 -10.26
C ALA A 164 7.39 -10.81 -9.49
N ARG A 165 8.60 -10.83 -10.08
CA ARG A 165 9.79 -10.20 -9.50
C ARG A 165 9.63 -8.70 -9.30
N GLU A 166 9.02 -7.99 -10.26
CA GLU A 166 8.68 -6.58 -10.10
C GLU A 166 7.71 -6.35 -8.93
N ALA A 167 6.66 -7.16 -8.85
CA ALA A 167 5.70 -7.08 -7.75
C ALA A 167 6.32 -7.37 -6.38
N ASP A 168 7.27 -8.31 -6.31
CA ASP A 168 7.96 -8.65 -5.07
C ASP A 168 8.92 -7.53 -4.63
N ARG A 169 9.66 -6.90 -5.57
CA ARG A 169 10.48 -5.71 -5.29
C ARG A 169 9.63 -4.54 -4.76
N ARG A 170 8.47 -4.30 -5.38
CA ARG A 170 7.54 -3.26 -4.93
C ARG A 170 7.02 -3.52 -3.53
N LYS A 171 6.66 -4.77 -3.21
CA LYS A 171 6.25 -5.14 -1.85
C LYS A 171 7.36 -4.92 -0.84
N ASP A 172 8.57 -5.38 -1.13
CA ASP A 172 9.74 -5.19 -0.25
C ASP A 172 10.03 -3.69 -0.01
N TRP A 173 9.95 -2.88 -1.07
CA TRP A 173 10.11 -1.44 -0.96
C TRP A 173 9.03 -0.81 -0.08
N CYS A 174 7.76 -1.16 -0.29
CA CYS A 174 6.66 -0.67 0.54
C CYS A 174 6.84 -1.06 2.02
N GLU A 175 7.29 -2.30 2.29
CA GLU A 175 7.54 -2.76 3.66
C GLU A 175 8.67 -1.97 4.33
N LYS A 176 9.78 -1.75 3.64
CA LYS A 176 10.92 -0.99 4.14
C LYS A 176 10.57 0.48 4.36
N THR A 177 9.93 1.09 3.37
CA THR A 177 9.56 2.51 3.41
C THR A 177 8.52 2.77 4.50
N SER A 178 7.48 1.94 4.61
CA SER A 178 6.48 2.09 5.69
C SER A 178 7.06 1.90 7.08
N THR A 179 8.04 0.99 7.25
CA THR A 179 8.76 0.83 8.52
C THR A 179 9.60 2.06 8.84
N MET A 180 10.28 2.62 7.85
CA MET A 180 11.07 3.85 8.02
C MET A 180 10.16 5.03 8.41
N LEU A 181 9.03 5.22 7.72
CA LEU A 181 8.06 6.27 8.04
C LEU A 181 7.48 6.09 9.45
N ALA A 182 7.04 4.89 9.80
CA ALA A 182 6.47 4.60 11.12
C ALA A 182 7.45 4.81 12.29
N ARG A 183 8.75 4.61 12.05
CA ARG A 183 9.80 4.81 13.06
C ARG A 183 10.26 6.27 13.20
N ALA A 184 10.24 7.01 12.09
CA ALA A 184 10.82 8.35 12.05
C ALA A 184 9.83 9.44 12.45
N TYR A 185 8.53 9.24 12.22
CA TYR A 185 7.54 10.32 12.35
C TYR A 185 6.37 9.96 13.25
N GLY A 186 5.91 10.95 14.02
CA GLY A 186 4.73 10.83 14.87
C GLY A 186 3.43 10.83 14.07
N LEU A 187 3.37 11.58 12.97
CA LEU A 187 2.22 11.67 12.09
C LEU A 187 2.65 11.65 10.62
N VAL A 188 2.03 10.76 9.84
CA VAL A 188 2.30 10.61 8.40
C VAL A 188 1.06 11.02 7.61
N ARG A 189 1.15 12.09 6.83
CA ARG A 189 0.07 12.59 5.99
C ARG A 189 0.28 12.20 4.54
N PHE A 190 -0.71 11.53 3.96
CA PHE A 190 -0.74 11.20 2.54
C PHE A 190 -1.75 12.08 1.81
N GLU A 191 -1.44 12.44 0.57
CA GLU A 191 -2.45 13.00 -0.32
C GLU A 191 -3.56 11.96 -0.58
N LYS A 192 -4.84 12.34 -0.44
CA LYS A 192 -5.98 11.44 -0.67
C LYS A 192 -6.22 11.21 -2.15
N LEU A 193 -5.60 10.17 -2.70
CA LEU A 193 -5.74 9.79 -4.11
C LEU A 193 -6.79 8.69 -4.30
N ASN A 194 -7.76 8.93 -5.19
CA ASN A 194 -8.68 7.88 -5.62
C ASN A 194 -8.05 7.04 -6.75
N ILE A 195 -7.15 6.13 -6.37
CA ILE A 195 -6.37 5.29 -7.30
C ILE A 195 -7.31 4.47 -8.20
N LYS A 196 -8.44 3.98 -7.68
CA LYS A 196 -9.43 3.22 -8.46
C LYS A 196 -9.99 4.05 -9.61
N ASN A 197 -10.37 5.28 -9.37
CA ASN A 197 -10.86 6.18 -10.42
C ASN A 197 -9.74 6.60 -11.37
N MET A 198 -8.54 6.89 -10.82
CA MET A 198 -7.37 7.26 -11.65
C MET A 198 -6.97 6.15 -12.62
N THR A 199 -7.18 4.88 -12.27
CA THR A 199 -6.82 3.71 -13.10
C THR A 199 -8.02 3.09 -13.82
N ARG A 200 -9.18 3.75 -13.84
CA ARG A 200 -10.35 3.29 -14.58
C ARG A 200 -10.04 3.16 -16.06
N SER A 201 -10.60 2.13 -16.68
CA SER A 201 -10.45 1.90 -18.13
C SER A 201 -11.11 3.04 -18.94
N ALA A 202 -10.44 3.43 -20.03
CA ALA A 202 -11.01 4.36 -21.00
C ALA A 202 -11.61 3.64 -22.21
N LYS A 203 -11.91 2.33 -22.13
CA LYS A 203 -12.34 1.51 -23.26
C LYS A 203 -13.71 1.93 -23.82
N GLY A 204 -14.57 2.50 -22.98
CA GLY A 204 -15.93 2.83 -23.36
C GLY A 204 -16.83 1.59 -23.54
N THR A 205 -18.00 1.81 -24.16
CA THR A 205 -18.95 0.76 -24.59
C THR A 205 -18.85 0.55 -26.09
N VAL A 206 -19.65 -0.37 -26.63
CA VAL A 206 -19.74 -0.60 -28.09
C VAL A 206 -20.37 0.60 -28.79
N GLU A 207 -21.41 1.20 -28.17
CA GLU A 207 -22.13 2.37 -28.71
C GLU A 207 -21.30 3.66 -28.57
N GLN A 208 -20.49 3.74 -27.51
CA GLN A 208 -19.63 4.89 -27.24
C GLN A 208 -18.18 4.44 -26.99
N PRO A 209 -17.41 4.17 -28.03
CA PRO A 209 -16.02 3.71 -27.93
C PRO A 209 -15.14 4.78 -27.26
N GLY A 210 -14.31 4.34 -26.33
CA GLY A 210 -13.42 5.24 -25.61
C GLY A 210 -12.28 5.80 -26.48
N LYS A 211 -11.86 7.04 -26.15
CA LYS A 211 -10.73 7.70 -26.83
C LYS A 211 -9.41 7.47 -26.09
N ARG A 212 -8.29 7.43 -26.82
CA ARG A 212 -6.91 7.32 -26.29
C ARG A 212 -6.71 6.11 -25.34
N VAL A 213 -7.39 4.99 -25.59
CA VAL A 213 -7.41 3.79 -24.74
C VAL A 213 -6.01 3.25 -24.47
N ARG A 214 -5.13 3.17 -25.48
CA ARG A 214 -3.74 2.69 -25.34
C ARG A 214 -2.91 3.60 -24.45
N GLN A 215 -3.04 4.91 -24.58
CA GLN A 215 -2.33 5.89 -23.77
C GLN A 215 -2.78 5.78 -22.30
N LYS A 216 -4.09 5.70 -22.07
CA LYS A 216 -4.66 5.54 -20.74
C LYS A 216 -4.24 4.22 -20.08
N ALA A 217 -4.23 3.11 -20.83
CA ALA A 217 -3.75 1.82 -20.34
C ALA A 217 -2.24 1.87 -19.98
N GLY A 218 -1.45 2.64 -20.74
CA GLY A 218 -0.05 2.92 -20.39
C GLY A 218 0.08 3.64 -19.06
N LEU A 219 -0.64 4.75 -18.88
CA LEU A 219 -0.66 5.53 -17.65
C LEU A 219 -1.13 4.68 -16.44
N ASN A 220 -2.20 3.90 -16.61
CA ASN A 220 -2.71 3.03 -15.57
C ASN A 220 -1.66 2.03 -15.08
N ARG A 221 -0.90 1.42 -15.99
CA ARG A 221 0.20 0.51 -15.64
C ARG A 221 1.29 1.22 -14.82
N VAL A 222 1.65 2.44 -15.19
CA VAL A 222 2.67 3.21 -14.48
C VAL A 222 2.18 3.58 -13.07
N ILE A 223 0.93 4.04 -12.92
CA ILE A 223 0.32 4.35 -11.62
C ILE A 223 0.29 3.10 -10.73
N LEU A 224 -0.20 1.97 -11.24
CA LEU A 224 -0.28 0.72 -10.47
C LEU A 224 1.09 0.15 -10.10
N ALA A 225 2.13 0.46 -10.86
CA ALA A 225 3.50 0.04 -10.57
C ALA A 225 4.12 0.81 -9.37
N GLN A 226 3.59 1.98 -9.00
CA GLN A 226 4.13 2.80 -7.91
C GLN A 226 3.87 2.23 -6.51
N GLY A 227 2.83 1.41 -6.34
CA GLY A 227 2.52 0.81 -5.04
C GLY A 227 1.93 1.76 -3.99
N TRP A 228 1.37 2.90 -4.41
CA TRP A 228 0.85 3.96 -3.51
C TRP A 228 -0.15 3.46 -2.47
N GLY A 229 -1.12 2.64 -2.89
CA GLY A 229 -2.11 2.07 -1.98
C GLY A 229 -1.49 1.11 -0.98
N LEU A 230 -0.53 0.28 -1.42
CA LEU A 230 0.17 -0.65 -0.55
C LEU A 230 1.05 0.08 0.47
N LEU A 231 1.78 1.12 0.03
CA LEU A 231 2.61 1.92 0.94
C LEU A 231 1.76 2.54 2.05
N ARG A 232 0.67 3.22 1.68
CA ARG A 232 -0.25 3.82 2.66
C ARG A 232 -0.80 2.78 3.63
N GLN A 233 -1.32 1.66 3.11
CA GLN A 233 -1.87 0.58 3.93
C GLN A 233 -0.83 0.02 4.92
N ARG A 234 0.40 -0.22 4.43
CA ARG A 234 1.47 -0.76 5.29
C ARG A 234 1.97 0.24 6.33
N THR A 235 1.87 1.53 6.04
CA THR A 235 2.16 2.58 7.04
C THR A 235 1.09 2.58 8.12
N GLU A 236 -0.19 2.51 7.76
CA GLU A 236 -1.31 2.40 8.69
C GLU A 236 -1.22 1.14 9.56
N ASP A 237 -0.94 -0.03 8.94
CA ASP A 237 -0.78 -1.30 9.68
C ASP A 237 0.32 -1.24 10.75
N LYS A 238 1.38 -0.43 10.55
CA LYS A 238 2.54 -0.29 11.45
C LYS A 238 2.44 0.90 12.40
N ALA A 239 1.68 1.90 12.04
CA ALA A 239 1.48 3.14 12.77
C ALA A 239 -0.03 3.47 12.89
N PRO A 240 -0.83 2.59 13.52
CA PRO A 240 -2.27 2.79 13.62
C PRO A 240 -2.60 4.11 14.33
N GLY A 241 -3.58 4.84 13.77
CA GLY A 241 -3.98 6.15 14.29
C GLY A 241 -2.98 7.30 14.03
N ARG A 242 -1.85 7.03 13.36
CA ARG A 242 -0.83 8.03 13.01
C ARG A 242 -0.72 8.27 11.51
N VAL A 243 -1.73 7.90 10.73
CA VAL A 243 -1.78 8.13 9.28
C VAL A 243 -3.04 8.91 8.93
N GLU A 244 -2.87 10.03 8.27
CA GLU A 244 -3.97 10.89 7.82
C GLU A 244 -3.97 11.03 6.30
N ASP A 245 -5.18 11.15 5.72
CA ASP A 245 -5.36 11.46 4.30
C ASP A 245 -5.78 12.93 4.13
N VAL A 246 -4.95 13.71 3.43
CA VAL A 246 -5.20 15.13 3.11
C VAL A 246 -5.88 15.23 1.74
N PRO A 247 -6.98 16.00 1.59
CA PRO A 247 -7.61 16.19 0.30
C PRO A 247 -6.65 16.69 -0.79
N ALA A 248 -6.62 16.01 -1.95
CA ALA A 248 -5.68 16.31 -3.05
C ALA A 248 -5.89 17.66 -3.77
N PRO A 249 -7.11 18.25 -3.89
CA PRO A 249 -7.28 19.49 -4.62
C PRO A 249 -6.39 20.62 -4.10
N PHE A 250 -5.72 21.30 -5.03
CA PHE A 250 -4.85 22.46 -4.81
C PHE A 250 -3.53 22.23 -4.05
N THR A 251 -3.22 21.03 -3.57
CA THR A 251 -1.93 20.73 -2.90
C THR A 251 -0.74 21.14 -3.76
N SER A 252 -0.79 20.92 -5.07
CA SER A 252 0.26 21.22 -6.02
C SER A 252 0.25 22.66 -6.56
N LEU A 253 -0.81 23.44 -6.31
CA LEU A 253 -0.98 24.83 -6.79
C LEU A 253 -0.85 25.87 -5.67
N ARG A 254 -1.03 25.44 -4.43
CA ARG A 254 -0.89 26.27 -3.24
C ARG A 254 0.57 26.51 -2.93
N CYS A 255 0.93 27.73 -2.62
CA CYS A 255 2.24 28.06 -2.07
C CYS A 255 2.34 27.60 -0.62
N SER A 256 3.35 26.82 -0.28
CA SER A 256 3.56 26.33 1.09
C SER A 256 4.00 27.45 2.05
N ALA A 257 4.57 28.54 1.53
CA ALA A 257 5.01 29.68 2.34
C ALA A 257 3.88 30.65 2.67
N CYS A 258 3.08 31.09 1.65
CA CYS A 258 2.07 32.15 1.87
C CYS A 258 0.62 31.66 1.72
N GLY A 259 0.40 30.43 1.28
CA GLY A 259 -0.93 29.85 1.09
C GLY A 259 -1.68 30.29 -0.18
N TRP A 260 -1.08 31.18 -1.02
CA TRP A 260 -1.69 31.63 -2.27
C TRP A 260 -1.88 30.47 -3.25
N ILE A 261 -3.02 30.43 -3.92
CA ILE A 261 -3.36 29.37 -4.88
C ILE A 261 -3.47 29.98 -6.28
N GLU A 262 -2.49 29.69 -7.12
CA GLU A 262 -2.49 30.16 -8.49
C GLU A 262 -1.77 29.18 -9.41
N LYS A 263 -2.41 28.84 -10.53
CA LYS A 263 -1.86 27.90 -11.51
C LYS A 263 -0.55 28.39 -12.11
N LYS A 264 -0.40 29.71 -12.29
CA LYS A 264 0.80 30.35 -12.83
C LYS A 264 2.03 30.18 -11.93
N SER A 265 1.84 29.92 -10.64
CA SER A 265 2.93 29.65 -9.69
C SER A 265 3.64 28.32 -9.97
N ARG A 266 2.97 27.32 -10.57
CA ARG A 266 3.59 26.07 -11.01
C ARG A 266 4.10 26.22 -12.43
N LYS A 267 5.38 26.55 -12.58
CA LYS A 267 6.02 26.80 -13.88
C LYS A 267 6.22 25.51 -14.68
N SER A 268 6.60 24.41 -13.99
CA SER A 268 6.82 23.12 -14.59
C SER A 268 6.41 21.99 -13.64
N GLN A 269 6.71 20.75 -14.00
CA GLN A 269 6.53 19.61 -13.09
C GLN A 269 7.51 19.67 -11.91
N ALA A 270 8.67 20.29 -12.09
CA ALA A 270 9.71 20.35 -11.07
C ALA A 270 9.81 21.74 -10.39
N ASP A 271 9.34 22.81 -11.04
CA ASP A 271 9.60 24.17 -10.60
C ASP A 271 8.31 24.85 -10.14
N PHE A 272 8.35 25.37 -8.94
CA PHE A 272 7.31 26.19 -8.33
C PHE A 272 7.91 27.59 -8.00
N ASP A 273 7.23 28.63 -8.44
CA ASP A 273 7.60 30.04 -8.26
C ASP A 273 6.32 30.83 -7.98
N CYS A 274 6.13 31.20 -6.72
CA CYS A 274 4.90 31.84 -6.28
C CYS A 274 4.76 33.25 -6.84
N VAL A 275 3.73 33.49 -7.64
CA VAL A 275 3.45 34.82 -8.20
C VAL A 275 3.03 35.87 -7.17
N SER A 276 2.68 35.46 -5.94
CA SER A 276 2.26 36.38 -4.87
C SER A 276 3.41 36.81 -3.96
N CYS A 277 4.24 35.85 -3.49
CA CYS A 277 5.30 36.15 -2.51
C CYS A 277 6.72 35.90 -3.03
N GLY A 278 6.88 35.45 -4.28
CA GLY A 278 8.20 35.16 -4.87
C GLY A 278 8.90 33.92 -4.30
N PHE A 279 8.23 33.11 -3.47
CA PHE A 279 8.81 31.87 -2.94
C PHE A 279 9.06 30.87 -4.05
N THR A 280 10.29 30.39 -4.17
CA THR A 280 10.71 29.41 -5.17
C THR A 280 11.17 28.10 -4.52
N CYS A 281 10.73 26.97 -5.06
CA CYS A 281 11.16 25.64 -4.60
C CYS A 281 10.84 24.55 -5.64
N ASN A 282 11.21 23.30 -5.33
CA ASN A 282 10.76 22.17 -6.13
C ASN A 282 9.25 21.95 -5.95
N ALA A 283 8.51 21.76 -7.06
CA ALA A 283 7.05 21.66 -7.04
C ALA A 283 6.52 20.44 -6.27
N ASP A 284 7.26 19.31 -6.28
CA ASP A 284 6.88 18.12 -5.52
C ASP A 284 7.13 18.33 -4.02
N GLU A 285 8.17 19.08 -3.66
CA GLU A 285 8.46 19.46 -2.27
C GLU A 285 7.41 20.45 -1.74
N ASN A 286 7.06 21.48 -2.54
CA ASN A 286 5.97 22.39 -2.19
C ASN A 286 4.65 21.63 -1.93
N ALA A 287 4.32 20.66 -2.79
CA ALA A 287 3.13 19.84 -2.60
C ALA A 287 3.21 18.98 -1.32
N ALA A 288 4.35 18.36 -1.05
CA ALA A 288 4.57 17.59 0.17
C ALA A 288 4.48 18.45 1.44
N ASN A 289 4.97 19.69 1.42
CA ASN A 289 4.84 20.65 2.52
C ASN A 289 3.37 21.02 2.76
N ASN A 290 2.59 21.26 1.70
CA ASN A 290 1.14 21.49 1.83
C ASN A 290 0.40 20.28 2.41
N VAL A 291 0.79 19.07 2.02
CA VAL A 291 0.26 17.83 2.61
C VAL A 291 0.66 17.73 4.08
N ALA A 292 1.92 18.02 4.44
CA ALA A 292 2.38 18.02 5.84
C ALA A 292 1.60 19.01 6.71
N ALA A 293 1.27 20.17 6.16
CA ALA A 293 0.45 21.18 6.83
C ALA A 293 -1.05 20.85 6.88
N GLY A 294 -1.49 19.75 6.24
CA GLY A 294 -2.92 19.40 6.11
C GLY A 294 -3.71 20.35 5.19
N GLN A 295 -3.01 21.13 4.36
CA GLN A 295 -3.59 22.17 3.51
C GLN A 295 -4.02 21.64 2.14
N GLY A 296 -4.93 20.69 2.14
CA GLY A 296 -5.62 20.23 0.92
C GLY A 296 -7.07 20.68 0.87
N GLY A 297 -7.70 20.57 -0.31
CA GLY A 297 -9.10 20.96 -0.53
C GLY A 297 -9.31 22.42 -0.92
N PHE A 298 -10.57 22.79 -1.07
CA PHE A 298 -10.94 24.15 -1.42
C PHE A 298 -10.49 25.14 -0.34
N PRO A 299 -10.00 26.36 -0.73
CA PRO A 299 -9.74 27.41 0.23
C PRO A 299 -11.01 27.67 1.02
N ARG A 300 -10.95 27.51 2.35
CA ARG A 300 -12.01 28.05 3.18
C ARG A 300 -11.99 29.58 3.01
N PRO A 301 -13.14 30.23 2.73
CA PRO A 301 -13.17 31.68 2.73
C PRO A 301 -12.60 32.15 4.08
N ARG A 302 -11.64 33.07 4.05
CA ARG A 302 -11.14 33.72 5.27
C ARG A 302 -12.37 34.29 5.98
N ARG A 303 -12.74 33.75 7.12
CA ARG A 303 -13.63 34.46 8.03
C ARG A 303 -12.90 35.74 8.38
N SER A 304 -13.40 36.86 7.88
CA SER A 304 -13.04 38.17 8.41
C SER A 304 -13.16 38.07 9.93
N ALA A 305 -12.13 38.49 10.65
CA ALA A 305 -12.16 38.60 12.09
C ALA A 305 -13.25 39.62 12.47
N GLY A 306 -14.45 39.13 12.72
CA GLY A 306 -15.60 39.86 13.24
C GLY A 306 -16.00 39.16 14.54
N ALA A 307 -16.03 39.96 15.58
CA ALA A 307 -16.28 39.61 16.96
C ALA A 307 -17.53 38.78 17.20
N GLY A 308 -17.46 37.87 18.18
CA GLY A 308 -18.52 37.54 19.11
C GLY A 308 -19.60 36.59 18.61
N GLY A 309 -19.77 35.46 19.33
CA GLY A 309 -21.01 34.70 19.28
C GLY A 309 -20.81 33.20 19.50
N VAL A 310 -20.83 32.78 20.74
CA VAL A 310 -20.94 31.39 21.17
C VAL A 310 -22.35 30.89 20.87
N THR A 311 -22.49 29.81 20.08
CA THR A 311 -23.64 28.91 20.19
C THR A 311 -23.19 27.49 19.87
N ALA A 312 -23.37 26.63 20.85
CA ALA A 312 -23.22 25.18 20.73
C ALA A 312 -24.32 24.62 19.83
N ALA A 313 -23.92 23.73 18.92
CA ALA A 313 -24.87 22.86 18.22
C ALA A 313 -24.37 21.41 18.33
N THR A 314 -25.08 20.66 19.15
CA THR A 314 -25.05 19.22 19.28
C THR A 314 -25.55 18.57 18.00
N GLY A 315 -24.69 17.84 17.31
CA GLY A 315 -25.05 17.02 16.16
C GLY A 315 -24.54 15.58 16.34
N ARG A 316 -25.46 14.68 16.63
CA ARG A 316 -25.22 13.23 16.68
C ARG A 316 -24.73 12.74 15.31
N SER A 317 -23.54 12.16 15.25
CA SER A 317 -23.10 11.36 14.12
C SER A 317 -23.23 9.87 14.48
N SER A 318 -24.12 9.19 13.77
CA SER A 318 -24.23 7.74 13.79
C SER A 318 -22.98 7.12 13.14
N ALA A 319 -22.13 6.51 13.95
CA ALA A 319 -21.03 5.70 13.44
C ALA A 319 -21.57 4.41 12.82
N ARG A 320 -21.39 4.27 11.50
CA ARG A 320 -21.50 2.97 10.83
C ARG A 320 -20.12 2.33 10.87
N GLU A 321 -20.02 1.16 11.49
CA GLU A 321 -18.86 0.28 11.45
C GLU A 321 -18.45 -0.04 9.99
N PRO A 322 -17.17 0.06 9.64
CA PRO A 322 -16.70 -0.36 8.32
C PRO A 322 -16.61 -1.89 8.26
N GLN A 323 -17.40 -2.47 7.38
CA GLN A 323 -17.26 -3.86 6.96
C GLN A 323 -15.94 -4.07 6.22
N PRO A 324 -15.19 -5.17 6.44
CA PRO A 324 -13.96 -5.45 5.72
C PRO A 324 -14.28 -5.89 4.30
N THR A 325 -14.08 -5.00 3.33
CA THR A 325 -14.18 -5.33 1.91
C THR A 325 -12.89 -5.97 1.42
N TRP A 326 -12.96 -7.25 1.16
CA TRP A 326 -11.96 -7.99 0.40
C TRP A 326 -12.11 -7.66 -1.08
N VAL A 327 -11.21 -6.85 -1.62
CA VAL A 327 -11.13 -6.64 -3.07
C VAL A 327 -10.00 -7.52 -3.60
N GLY A 328 -10.38 -8.62 -4.24
CA GLY A 328 -9.48 -9.39 -5.07
C GLY A 328 -9.05 -8.55 -6.27
N ILE A 329 -7.75 -8.42 -6.47
CA ILE A 329 -7.18 -7.75 -7.65
C ILE A 329 -7.25 -8.76 -8.80
N PRO A 330 -7.96 -8.48 -9.91
CA PRO A 330 -7.87 -9.32 -11.10
C PRO A 330 -6.47 -9.15 -11.72
N LEU A 331 -5.78 -10.25 -11.85
CA LEU A 331 -4.55 -10.36 -12.64
C LEU A 331 -4.94 -10.53 -14.11
N PHE A 332 -4.54 -9.60 -14.94
CA PHE A 332 -4.40 -9.79 -16.38
C PHE A 332 -2.92 -9.90 -16.75
#